data_198bb7b48dcdb2c4b1f6a2c286922072
#
_entry.id   198bb7b48dcdb2c4b1f6a2c286922072
#
_cell.length_a   1.000
_cell.length_b   1.000
_cell.length_c   1.000
_cell.angle_alpha   90.00
_cell.angle_beta   90.00
_cell.angle_gamma   90.00
#
_symmetry.space_group_name_H-M   'P 1'
#
loop_
_entity.id
_entity.type
_entity.pdbx_description
1 polymer ?
#
loop_
_entity_poly.entity_id
_entity_poly.type
_entity_poly.pdbx_seq_one_letter_code
_entity_poly.pdbx_strand_id
1 'polypeptide(L)'
;LAADRLAGREAQMLMLKPRDALRFAQRLWADKDTGLLLRADVLGADGKVLESVTFSDLEIGAKPMRESVLGPMKRLDGYRVVNLQPTPTTLEAEGWSVGAVPAGFRLVGSVRRGIGDPLENGPGAAPQALQAVFSDGLARVSVFIEARDAARTRHALMTQMGATHTLMRPLKERWWITVMGDVPPATLKLFLAALDRRP
;
A
#
# COMPACT_ATOMS: atom_id res chain seq x y z
N LEU A 1 -13.94 -18.74 21.53
CA LEU A 1 -13.07 -17.61 21.18
C LEU A 1 -12.04 -17.49 22.29
N ALA A 2 -10.74 -17.60 21.96
CA ALA A 2 -9.67 -17.42 22.92
C ALA A 2 -9.61 -15.94 23.32
N ALA A 3 -9.61 -15.64 24.61
CA ALA A 3 -9.38 -14.31 25.14
C ALA A 3 -7.88 -14.14 25.33
N ASP A 4 -7.29 -13.19 24.62
CA ASP A 4 -5.89 -12.79 24.75
C ASP A 4 -5.80 -11.46 25.49
N ARG A 5 -4.67 -11.18 26.15
CA ARG A 5 -4.37 -9.83 26.68
C ARG A 5 -3.31 -9.15 25.82
N LEU A 6 -3.66 -7.99 25.29
CA LEU A 6 -2.78 -7.17 24.46
C LEU A 6 -2.78 -5.71 24.95
N ALA A 7 -1.59 -5.13 25.11
CA ALA A 7 -1.42 -3.79 25.68
C ALA A 7 -2.24 -3.59 26.99
N GLY A 8 -2.26 -4.62 27.88
CA GLY A 8 -2.98 -4.60 29.16
C GLY A 8 -4.51 -4.79 29.07
N ARG A 9 -5.09 -4.99 27.88
CA ARG A 9 -6.53 -5.07 27.64
C ARG A 9 -6.97 -6.48 27.22
N GLU A 10 -8.22 -6.84 27.55
CA GLU A 10 -8.82 -8.07 27.03
C GLU A 10 -9.15 -7.91 25.55
N ALA A 11 -8.67 -8.83 24.73
CA ALA A 11 -8.87 -8.82 23.29
C ALA A 11 -9.63 -10.04 22.81
N GLN A 12 -10.47 -9.84 21.81
CA GLN A 12 -11.18 -10.90 21.10
C GLN A 12 -10.53 -11.08 19.71
N MET A 13 -10.14 -12.32 19.39
CA MET A 13 -9.54 -12.66 18.11
C MET A 13 -10.60 -12.98 17.06
N LEU A 14 -10.47 -12.39 15.89
CA LEU A 14 -11.25 -12.65 14.67
C LEU A 14 -10.31 -13.15 13.56
N MET A 15 -10.70 -14.24 12.91
CA MET A 15 -10.00 -14.75 11.72
C MET A 15 -10.78 -14.39 10.45
N LEU A 16 -10.15 -13.62 9.57
CA LEU A 16 -10.65 -13.33 8.23
C LEU A 16 -9.97 -14.28 7.23
N LYS A 17 -10.75 -15.19 6.66
CA LYS A 17 -10.26 -16.12 5.63
C LYS A 17 -10.81 -15.69 4.29
N PRO A 18 -9.95 -15.44 3.28
CA PRO A 18 -10.41 -15.14 1.94
C PRO A 18 -11.11 -16.38 1.33
N ARG A 19 -12.02 -16.13 0.38
CA ARG A 19 -12.70 -17.18 -0.37
C ARG A 19 -11.92 -17.62 -1.62
N ASP A 20 -10.83 -16.92 -1.93
CA ASP A 20 -9.98 -17.17 -3.09
C ASP A 20 -8.49 -17.20 -2.67
N ALA A 21 -7.61 -17.48 -3.60
CA ALA A 21 -6.17 -17.50 -3.40
C ALA A 21 -5.50 -16.14 -3.75
N LEU A 22 -6.30 -15.08 -3.93
CA LEU A 22 -5.82 -13.77 -4.38
C LEU A 22 -5.65 -12.77 -3.23
N ARG A 23 -5.90 -13.20 -2.01
CA ARG A 23 -5.79 -12.41 -0.78
C ARG A 23 -5.09 -13.21 0.31
N PHE A 24 -4.47 -12.51 1.24
CA PHE A 24 -3.97 -13.12 2.46
C PHE A 24 -5.08 -13.23 3.52
N ALA A 25 -5.03 -14.28 4.33
CA ALA A 25 -5.82 -14.37 5.54
C ALA A 25 -5.30 -13.36 6.59
N GLN A 26 -6.18 -12.91 7.48
CA GLN A 26 -5.81 -11.97 8.54
C GLN A 26 -6.34 -12.47 9.88
N ARG A 27 -5.55 -12.31 10.92
CA ARG A 27 -6.00 -12.41 12.32
C ARG A 27 -6.02 -11.02 12.92
N LEU A 28 -7.16 -10.66 13.48
CA LEU A 28 -7.41 -9.35 14.07
C LEU A 28 -7.75 -9.54 15.53
N TRP A 29 -7.15 -8.75 16.41
CA TRP A 29 -7.52 -8.72 17.83
C TRP A 29 -8.09 -7.35 18.15
N ALA A 30 -9.35 -7.34 18.53
CA ALA A 30 -10.05 -6.13 18.95
C ALA A 30 -10.23 -6.10 20.46
N ASP A 31 -10.07 -4.92 21.05
CA ASP A 31 -10.44 -4.67 22.44
C ASP A 31 -11.91 -5.05 22.68
N LYS A 32 -12.16 -5.81 23.72
CA LYS A 32 -13.47 -6.40 23.97
C LYS A 32 -14.53 -5.35 24.31
N ASP A 33 -14.13 -4.26 24.97
CA ASP A 33 -15.04 -3.22 25.44
C ASP A 33 -15.32 -2.18 24.37
N THR A 34 -14.31 -1.79 23.59
CA THR A 34 -14.40 -0.66 22.65
C THR A 34 -14.38 -1.08 21.18
N GLY A 35 -13.99 -2.32 20.89
CA GLY A 35 -13.81 -2.80 19.52
C GLY A 35 -12.56 -2.24 18.81
N LEU A 36 -11.71 -1.48 19.52
CA LEU A 36 -10.48 -0.96 18.94
C LEU A 36 -9.54 -2.08 18.50
N LEU A 37 -9.05 -2.03 17.29
CA LEU A 37 -8.08 -3.01 16.78
C LEU A 37 -6.75 -2.85 17.54
N LEU A 38 -6.34 -3.87 18.27
CA LEU A 38 -5.13 -3.89 19.10
C LEU A 38 -3.94 -4.54 18.36
N ARG A 39 -4.23 -5.55 17.53
CA ARG A 39 -3.24 -6.27 16.74
C ARG A 39 -3.86 -6.78 15.45
N ALA A 40 -3.07 -6.75 14.38
CA ALA A 40 -3.38 -7.38 13.11
C ALA A 40 -2.19 -8.19 12.62
N ASP A 41 -2.41 -9.44 12.26
CA ASP A 41 -1.44 -10.30 11.60
C ASP A 41 -1.92 -10.61 10.17
N VAL A 42 -1.03 -10.50 9.20
CA VAL A 42 -1.24 -11.00 7.84
C VAL A 42 -0.60 -12.38 7.73
N LEU A 43 -1.34 -13.35 7.21
CA LEU A 43 -0.92 -14.75 7.16
C LEU A 43 -0.65 -15.19 5.72
N GLY A 44 0.49 -15.81 5.49
CA GLY A 44 0.80 -16.52 4.26
C GLY A 44 -0.09 -17.74 4.00
N ALA A 45 0.01 -18.29 2.81
CA ALA A 45 -0.75 -19.48 2.43
C ALA A 45 -0.41 -20.72 3.31
N ASP A 46 0.80 -20.76 3.87
CA ASP A 46 1.26 -21.77 4.84
C ASP A 46 0.82 -21.50 6.29
N GLY A 47 0.05 -20.44 6.51
CA GLY A 47 -0.43 -20.00 7.83
C GLY A 47 0.60 -19.27 8.69
N LYS A 48 1.81 -19.06 8.19
CA LYS A 48 2.83 -18.28 8.90
C LYS A 48 2.51 -16.79 8.85
N VAL A 49 2.89 -16.09 9.91
CA VAL A 49 2.77 -14.63 9.98
C VAL A 49 3.80 -14.01 9.05
N LEU A 50 3.32 -13.27 8.04
CA LEU A 50 4.14 -12.48 7.13
C LEU A 50 4.43 -11.10 7.69
N GLU A 51 3.43 -10.52 8.37
CA GLU A 51 3.50 -9.19 8.96
C GLU A 51 2.60 -9.13 10.19
N SER A 52 3.03 -8.37 11.20
CA SER A 52 2.27 -8.16 12.43
C SER A 52 2.39 -6.70 12.84
N VAL A 53 1.25 -6.07 13.12
CA VAL A 53 1.17 -4.74 13.70
C VAL A 53 0.42 -4.84 15.01
N THR A 54 0.98 -4.28 16.09
CA THR A 54 0.38 -4.33 17.43
C THR A 54 0.69 -3.05 18.21
N PHE A 55 -0.22 -2.65 19.06
CA PHE A 55 0.08 -1.64 20.07
C PHE A 55 0.97 -2.25 21.16
N SER A 56 2.07 -1.59 21.47
CA SER A 56 2.91 -1.93 22.60
C SER A 56 2.37 -1.35 23.91
N ASP A 57 1.77 -0.17 23.83
CA ASP A 57 1.13 0.54 24.92
C ASP A 57 -0.06 1.35 24.40
N LEU A 58 -1.13 1.48 25.19
CA LEU A 58 -2.36 2.10 24.76
C LEU A 58 -3.16 2.68 25.94
N GLU A 59 -3.52 3.94 25.83
CA GLU A 59 -4.47 4.60 26.70
C GLU A 59 -5.73 5.02 25.92
N ILE A 60 -6.86 4.36 26.18
CA ILE A 60 -8.14 4.66 25.55
C ILE A 60 -8.86 5.76 26.35
N GLY A 61 -9.36 6.77 25.66
CA GLY A 61 -10.06 7.90 26.28
C GLY A 61 -9.16 9.01 26.77
N ALA A 62 -7.87 8.92 26.54
CA ALA A 62 -6.94 10.03 26.78
C ALA A 62 -7.40 11.29 26.04
N LYS A 63 -7.28 12.45 26.69
CA LYS A 63 -7.53 13.75 26.08
C LYS A 63 -6.20 14.32 25.58
N PRO A 64 -5.84 14.13 24.32
CA PRO A 64 -4.57 14.63 23.81
C PRO A 64 -4.57 16.17 23.84
N MET A 65 -3.56 16.76 24.45
CA MET A 65 -3.35 18.21 24.34
C MET A 65 -2.82 18.51 22.95
N ARG A 66 -3.46 19.47 22.27
CA ARG A 66 -3.08 19.86 20.90
C ARG A 66 -1.58 20.14 20.76
N GLU A 67 -0.98 20.78 21.76
CA GLU A 67 0.44 21.14 21.75
C GLU A 67 1.35 19.90 21.86
N SER A 68 0.99 18.90 22.64
CA SER A 68 1.78 17.65 22.74
C SER A 68 1.80 16.86 21.44
N VAL A 69 0.74 16.95 20.62
CA VAL A 69 0.66 16.30 19.31
C VAL A 69 1.33 17.13 18.23
N LEU A 70 1.04 18.43 18.15
CA LEU A 70 1.50 19.31 17.08
C LEU A 70 2.87 19.91 17.33
N GLY A 71 3.30 20.03 18.59
CA GLY A 71 4.59 20.63 18.96
C GLY A 71 5.78 19.95 18.27
N PRO A 72 5.92 18.60 18.34
CA PRO A 72 6.98 17.88 17.64
C PRO A 72 6.95 18.07 16.12
N MET A 73 5.75 18.15 15.52
CA MET A 73 5.57 18.32 14.07
C MET A 73 6.00 19.71 13.57
N LYS A 74 6.03 20.71 14.43
CA LYS A 74 6.47 22.07 14.11
C LYS A 74 7.97 22.26 14.21
N ARG A 75 8.68 21.35 14.87
CA ARG A 75 10.13 21.41 15.03
C ARG A 75 10.80 20.83 13.80
N LEU A 76 11.11 21.70 12.85
CA LEU A 76 11.69 21.34 11.56
C LEU A 76 13.17 21.70 11.47
N ASP A 77 13.81 22.06 12.61
CA ASP A 77 15.23 22.39 12.66
C ASP A 77 16.08 21.20 12.23
N GLY A 78 16.92 21.40 11.24
CA GLY A 78 17.75 20.34 10.65
C GLY A 78 17.04 19.42 9.63
N TYR A 79 15.74 19.64 9.38
CA TYR A 79 14.99 18.88 8.37
C TYR A 79 14.75 19.72 7.11
N ARG A 80 14.92 19.09 5.96
CA ARG A 80 14.46 19.64 4.68
C ARG A 80 13.02 19.19 4.43
N VAL A 81 12.09 20.15 4.42
CA VAL A 81 10.69 19.85 4.11
C VAL A 81 10.53 19.70 2.60
N VAL A 82 10.10 18.51 2.16
CA VAL A 82 9.76 18.24 0.77
C VAL A 82 8.26 18.13 0.64
N ASN A 83 7.68 19.05 -0.10
CA ASN A 83 6.24 19.08 -0.35
C ASN A 83 5.94 18.45 -1.72
N LEU A 84 5.60 17.17 -1.71
CA LEU A 84 5.17 16.46 -2.92
C LEU A 84 3.67 16.71 -3.12
N GLN A 85 3.32 17.40 -4.21
CA GLN A 85 1.94 17.67 -4.59
C GLN A 85 1.51 16.67 -5.68
N PRO A 86 0.81 15.56 -5.32
CA PRO A 86 0.23 14.69 -6.33
C PRO A 86 -0.91 15.42 -7.04
N THR A 87 -0.93 15.34 -8.37
CA THR A 87 -1.98 15.94 -9.18
C THR A 87 -3.04 14.87 -9.48
N PRO A 88 -4.29 15.05 -9.06
CA PRO A 88 -5.38 14.14 -9.42
C PRO A 88 -5.52 14.01 -10.94
N THR A 89 -5.73 12.78 -11.41
CA THR A 89 -5.96 12.47 -12.82
C THR A 89 -6.79 11.19 -12.94
N THR A 90 -7.13 10.77 -14.14
CA THR A 90 -7.75 9.47 -14.40
C THR A 90 -6.87 8.63 -15.31
N LEU A 91 -7.03 7.31 -15.22
CA LEU A 91 -6.32 6.40 -16.12
C LEU A 91 -6.64 6.71 -17.59
N GLU A 92 -7.90 7.01 -17.88
CA GLU A 92 -8.38 7.32 -19.22
C GLU A 92 -7.76 8.61 -19.77
N ALA A 93 -7.69 9.67 -18.96
CA ALA A 93 -7.06 10.94 -19.34
C ALA A 93 -5.57 10.76 -19.66
N GLU A 94 -4.94 9.78 -19.00
CA GLU A 94 -3.55 9.41 -19.22
C GLU A 94 -3.37 8.37 -20.34
N GLY A 95 -4.46 8.00 -21.03
CA GLY A 95 -4.48 7.05 -22.14
C GLY A 95 -4.32 5.59 -21.71
N TRP A 96 -4.74 5.24 -20.51
CA TRP A 96 -4.74 3.88 -19.98
C TRP A 96 -6.16 3.36 -19.78
N SER A 97 -6.30 2.06 -19.89
CA SER A 97 -7.49 1.34 -19.48
C SER A 97 -7.12 0.16 -18.61
N VAL A 98 -8.07 -0.26 -17.77
CA VAL A 98 -7.92 -1.45 -16.94
C VAL A 98 -9.09 -2.36 -17.25
N GLY A 99 -8.79 -3.57 -17.68
CA GLY A 99 -9.76 -4.64 -17.89
C GLY A 99 -10.26 -5.24 -16.57
N ALA A 100 -10.61 -6.51 -16.60
CA ALA A 100 -11.10 -7.22 -15.42
C ALA A 100 -9.97 -7.37 -14.37
N VAL A 101 -10.17 -6.76 -13.21
CA VAL A 101 -9.35 -6.97 -12.01
C VAL A 101 -9.98 -8.05 -11.12
N PRO A 102 -9.25 -8.62 -10.15
CA PRO A 102 -9.82 -9.59 -9.21
C PRO A 102 -11.10 -9.07 -8.55
N ALA A 103 -12.10 -9.94 -8.44
CA ALA A 103 -13.41 -9.60 -7.89
C ALA A 103 -13.29 -8.92 -6.51
N GLY A 104 -14.06 -7.86 -6.28
CA GLY A 104 -14.04 -7.05 -5.07
C GLY A 104 -13.10 -5.85 -5.13
N PHE A 105 -12.01 -5.88 -5.90
CA PHE A 105 -11.17 -4.71 -6.08
C PHE A 105 -11.83 -3.65 -6.96
N ARG A 106 -11.72 -2.41 -6.54
CA ARG A 106 -12.20 -1.23 -7.26
C ARG A 106 -11.12 -0.17 -7.29
N LEU A 107 -11.07 0.61 -8.34
CA LEU A 107 -10.22 1.80 -8.41
C LEU A 107 -10.67 2.80 -7.35
N VAL A 108 -9.78 3.16 -6.44
CA VAL A 108 -10.00 4.16 -5.38
C VAL A 108 -9.65 5.56 -5.89
N GLY A 109 -8.62 5.66 -6.69
CA GLY A 109 -8.20 6.91 -7.30
C GLY A 109 -6.89 6.77 -8.07
N SER A 110 -6.58 7.79 -8.85
CA SER A 110 -5.32 7.90 -9.55
C SER A 110 -4.77 9.32 -9.52
N VAL A 111 -3.44 9.41 -9.49
CA VAL A 111 -2.72 10.68 -9.40
C VAL A 111 -1.42 10.62 -10.23
N ARG A 112 -0.99 11.76 -10.74
CA ARG A 112 0.39 11.97 -11.15
C ARG A 112 1.22 12.41 -9.95
N ARG A 113 2.37 11.79 -9.77
CA ARG A 113 3.29 12.16 -8.70
C ARG A 113 4.74 11.96 -9.11
N GLY A 114 5.62 12.75 -8.50
CA GLY A 114 7.05 12.51 -8.57
C GLY A 114 7.44 11.20 -7.89
N ILE A 115 8.39 10.49 -8.45
CA ILE A 115 9.01 9.28 -7.91
C ILE A 115 10.52 9.47 -7.79
N GLY A 116 11.15 8.68 -6.91
CA GLY A 116 12.58 8.81 -6.59
C GLY A 116 12.82 9.69 -5.38
N ASP A 117 14.08 9.88 -5.05
CA ASP A 117 14.50 10.72 -3.93
C ASP A 117 14.37 12.21 -4.32
N PRO A 118 13.51 12.97 -3.62
CA PRO A 118 13.38 14.40 -3.87
C PRO A 118 14.65 15.19 -3.58
N LEU A 119 15.56 14.63 -2.79
CA LEU A 119 16.85 15.24 -2.48
C LEU A 119 17.83 15.14 -3.62
N GLU A 120 17.77 14.05 -4.39
CA GLU A 120 18.63 13.83 -5.56
C GLU A 120 18.17 14.61 -6.79
N ASN A 121 16.84 14.72 -6.98
CA ASN A 121 16.28 15.27 -8.22
C ASN A 121 15.91 16.76 -8.12
N GLY A 122 15.89 17.36 -6.92
CA GLY A 122 15.42 18.72 -6.72
C GLY A 122 13.90 18.91 -6.88
N PRO A 123 13.38 20.08 -6.53
CA PRO A 123 11.94 20.38 -6.65
C PRO A 123 11.51 20.39 -8.14
N GLY A 124 10.53 19.57 -8.49
CA GLY A 124 9.95 19.53 -9.85
C GLY A 124 10.74 18.74 -10.90
N ALA A 125 11.96 18.26 -10.59
CA ALA A 125 12.78 17.48 -11.51
C ALA A 125 12.62 15.96 -11.35
N ALA A 126 11.85 15.49 -10.37
CA ALA A 126 11.63 14.07 -10.16
C ALA A 126 10.86 13.45 -11.35
N PRO A 127 11.29 12.28 -11.84
CA PRO A 127 10.51 11.54 -12.83
C PRO A 127 9.06 11.38 -12.38
N GLN A 128 8.12 11.53 -13.31
CA GLN A 128 6.69 11.46 -13.00
C GLN A 128 6.16 10.05 -13.25
N ALA A 129 5.39 9.53 -12.30
CA ALA A 129 4.61 8.32 -12.47
C ALA A 129 3.10 8.61 -12.37
N LEU A 130 2.34 7.90 -13.18
CA LEU A 130 0.92 7.73 -12.93
C LEU A 130 0.76 6.62 -11.87
N GLN A 131 0.15 6.94 -10.75
CA GLN A 131 -0.22 5.96 -9.73
C GLN A 131 -1.72 5.74 -9.75
N ALA A 132 -2.15 4.48 -9.85
CA ALA A 132 -3.53 4.06 -9.62
C ALA A 132 -3.59 3.15 -8.40
N VAL A 133 -4.56 3.36 -7.53
CA VAL A 133 -4.76 2.59 -6.30
C VAL A 133 -6.08 1.85 -6.38
N PHE A 134 -6.01 0.54 -6.19
CA PHE A 134 -7.17 -0.35 -6.11
C PHE A 134 -7.30 -0.90 -4.69
N SER A 135 -8.53 -1.09 -4.23
CA SER A 135 -8.81 -1.70 -2.93
C SER A 135 -10.12 -2.47 -2.95
N ASP A 136 -10.18 -3.50 -2.12
CA ASP A 136 -11.42 -4.24 -1.79
C ASP A 136 -11.95 -3.90 -0.38
N GLY A 137 -11.32 -2.90 0.28
CA GLY A 137 -11.62 -2.47 1.65
C GLY A 137 -10.64 -3.00 2.70
N LEU A 138 -9.95 -4.10 2.44
CA LEU A 138 -8.94 -4.70 3.34
C LEU A 138 -7.54 -4.68 2.73
N ALA A 139 -7.41 -5.14 1.49
CA ALA A 139 -6.17 -5.14 0.75
C ALA A 139 -6.09 -3.95 -0.20
N ARG A 140 -4.86 -3.52 -0.51
CA ARG A 140 -4.58 -2.47 -1.47
C ARG A 140 -3.56 -2.93 -2.49
N VAL A 141 -3.77 -2.52 -3.73
CA VAL A 141 -2.80 -2.70 -4.82
C VAL A 141 -2.57 -1.35 -5.47
N SER A 142 -1.32 -0.93 -5.51
CA SER A 142 -0.87 0.27 -6.22
C SER A 142 -0.19 -0.14 -7.51
N VAL A 143 -0.58 0.52 -8.60
CA VAL A 143 0.02 0.37 -9.92
C VAL A 143 0.69 1.68 -10.27
N PHE A 144 2.00 1.63 -10.53
CA PHE A 144 2.77 2.79 -10.99
C PHE A 144 3.16 2.56 -12.45
N ILE A 145 2.95 3.57 -13.25
CA ILE A 145 3.24 3.58 -14.68
C ILE A 145 4.20 4.74 -14.96
N GLU A 146 5.38 4.41 -15.43
CA GLU A 146 6.46 5.35 -15.75
C GLU A 146 6.85 5.24 -17.23
N ALA A 147 7.25 6.33 -17.84
CA ALA A 147 7.96 6.25 -19.11
C ALA A 147 9.29 5.52 -18.88
N ARG A 148 9.62 4.61 -19.77
CA ARG A 148 10.91 3.92 -19.72
C ARG A 148 12.03 4.88 -20.09
N ASP A 149 12.97 5.04 -19.17
CA ASP A 149 14.21 5.77 -19.42
C ASP A 149 15.25 4.78 -19.96
N ALA A 150 15.69 4.98 -21.19
CA ALA A 150 16.71 4.13 -21.81
C ALA A 150 18.08 4.22 -21.11
N ALA A 151 18.35 5.32 -20.41
CA ALA A 151 19.58 5.49 -19.64
C ALA A 151 19.60 4.70 -18.33
N ARG A 152 18.43 4.24 -17.86
CA ARG A 152 18.29 3.45 -16.63
C ARG A 152 18.10 1.98 -16.95
N THR A 153 19.12 1.18 -16.73
CA THR A 153 19.00 -0.28 -16.82
C THR A 153 18.19 -0.78 -15.63
N ARG A 154 16.93 -1.20 -15.90
CA ARG A 154 16.07 -1.85 -14.91
C ARG A 154 15.76 -3.26 -15.38
N HIS A 155 15.83 -4.22 -14.48
CA HIS A 155 15.48 -5.61 -14.76
C HIS A 155 14.09 -5.94 -14.19
N ALA A 156 13.36 -6.83 -14.87
CA ALA A 156 12.13 -7.37 -14.34
C ALA A 156 12.43 -8.07 -13.01
N LEU A 157 11.67 -7.73 -11.97
CA LEU A 157 11.95 -8.17 -10.62
C LEU A 157 10.64 -8.40 -9.87
N MET A 158 10.66 -9.43 -9.01
CA MET A 158 9.65 -9.62 -7.99
C MET A 158 10.34 -9.64 -6.63
N THR A 159 9.89 -8.80 -5.72
CA THR A 159 10.41 -8.73 -4.34
C THR A 159 9.28 -8.90 -3.34
N GLN A 160 9.66 -9.23 -2.11
CA GLN A 160 8.75 -9.33 -0.98
C GLN A 160 9.40 -8.69 0.25
N MET A 161 8.59 -7.94 0.99
CA MET A 161 8.94 -7.41 2.30
C MET A 161 7.70 -7.52 3.20
N GLY A 162 7.77 -8.41 4.20
CA GLY A 162 6.59 -8.75 5.00
C GLY A 162 5.48 -9.34 4.14
N ALA A 163 4.28 -8.77 4.21
CA ALA A 163 3.14 -9.13 3.39
C ALA A 163 3.14 -8.44 2.01
N THR A 164 3.91 -7.36 1.87
CA THR A 164 3.96 -6.58 0.64
C THR A 164 4.80 -7.27 -0.43
N HIS A 165 4.18 -7.58 -1.56
CA HIS A 165 4.86 -8.00 -2.77
C HIS A 165 4.95 -6.86 -3.77
N THR A 166 6.05 -6.81 -4.52
CA THR A 166 6.27 -5.85 -5.59
C THR A 166 6.69 -6.58 -6.85
N LEU A 167 5.97 -6.35 -7.93
CA LEU A 167 6.27 -6.86 -9.27
C LEU A 167 6.63 -5.68 -10.16
N MET A 168 7.84 -5.71 -10.73
CA MET A 168 8.34 -4.69 -11.64
C MET A 168 8.68 -5.32 -12.99
N ARG A 169 8.19 -4.75 -14.09
CA ARG A 169 8.56 -5.20 -15.44
C ARG A 169 8.26 -4.15 -16.51
N PRO A 170 8.94 -4.24 -17.67
CA PRO A 170 8.57 -3.44 -18.83
C PRO A 170 7.22 -3.89 -19.39
N LEU A 171 6.45 -2.93 -19.92
CA LEU A 171 5.24 -3.15 -20.71
C LEU A 171 5.40 -2.45 -22.07
N LYS A 172 5.34 -3.24 -23.15
CA LYS A 172 5.75 -2.77 -24.48
C LYS A 172 7.13 -2.08 -24.34
N GLU A 173 7.72 -1.54 -25.29
CA GLU A 173 9.09 -1.00 -25.17
C GLU A 173 9.18 0.36 -24.44
N ARG A 174 8.03 0.99 -24.20
CA ARG A 174 7.95 2.41 -23.80
C ARG A 174 7.64 2.63 -22.32
N TRP A 175 7.17 1.61 -21.60
CA TRP A 175 6.66 1.78 -20.25
C TRP A 175 7.34 0.85 -19.25
N TRP A 176 7.48 1.33 -18.03
CA TRP A 176 7.88 0.55 -16.88
C TRP A 176 6.71 0.51 -15.90
N ILE A 177 6.30 -0.70 -15.52
CA ILE A 177 5.18 -0.90 -14.62
C ILE A 177 5.68 -1.49 -13.32
N THR A 178 5.27 -0.88 -12.21
CA THR A 178 5.43 -1.43 -10.86
C THR A 178 4.06 -1.68 -10.26
N VAL A 179 3.78 -2.92 -9.88
CA VAL A 179 2.56 -3.30 -9.18
C VAL A 179 2.96 -3.77 -7.79
N MET A 180 2.40 -3.19 -6.74
CA MET A 180 2.73 -3.56 -5.37
C MET A 180 1.49 -3.58 -4.48
N GLY A 181 1.53 -4.44 -3.45
CA GLY A 181 0.44 -4.54 -2.47
C GLY A 181 0.58 -5.72 -1.54
N ASP A 182 -0.24 -5.72 -0.49
CA ASP A 182 -0.28 -6.76 0.54
C ASP A 182 -1.19 -7.90 0.09
N VAL A 183 -0.81 -8.50 -1.02
CA VAL A 183 -1.54 -9.57 -1.70
C VAL A 183 -0.57 -10.61 -2.25
N PRO A 184 -1.03 -11.85 -2.52
CA PRO A 184 -0.22 -12.88 -3.16
C PRO A 184 0.32 -12.43 -4.53
N PRO A 185 1.50 -12.94 -4.96
CA PRO A 185 2.10 -12.61 -6.26
C PRO A 185 1.18 -12.82 -7.47
N ALA A 186 0.28 -13.82 -7.39
CA ALA A 186 -0.70 -14.10 -8.44
C ALA A 186 -1.62 -12.90 -8.69
N THR A 187 -2.01 -12.21 -7.63
CA THR A 187 -2.87 -11.00 -7.71
C THR A 187 -2.19 -9.88 -8.45
N LEU A 188 -0.91 -9.61 -8.14
CA LEU A 188 -0.14 -8.58 -8.86
C LEU A 188 -0.03 -8.87 -10.36
N LYS A 189 0.15 -10.15 -10.73
CA LYS A 189 0.19 -10.58 -12.14
C LYS A 189 -1.13 -10.32 -12.85
N LEU A 190 -2.28 -10.52 -12.17
CA LEU A 190 -3.60 -10.23 -12.73
C LEU A 190 -3.81 -8.72 -12.96
N PHE A 191 -3.41 -7.88 -12.00
CA PHE A 191 -3.46 -6.41 -12.18
C PHE A 191 -2.59 -5.95 -13.33
N LEU A 192 -1.38 -6.50 -13.46
CA LEU A 192 -0.50 -6.18 -14.57
C LEU A 192 -1.10 -6.61 -15.92
N ALA A 193 -1.69 -7.81 -15.99
CA ALA A 193 -2.33 -8.32 -17.20
C ALA A 193 -3.61 -7.54 -17.59
N ALA A 194 -4.27 -6.93 -16.62
CA ALA A 194 -5.47 -6.11 -16.85
C ALA A 194 -5.17 -4.72 -17.42
N LEU A 195 -3.89 -4.26 -17.32
CA LEU A 195 -3.49 -2.94 -17.85
C LEU A 195 -3.35 -2.98 -19.37
N ASP A 196 -3.97 -2.01 -20.02
CA ASP A 196 -3.79 -1.79 -21.46
C ASP A 196 -3.61 -0.30 -21.78
N ARG A 197 -2.80 -0.03 -22.79
CA ARG A 197 -2.57 1.30 -23.33
C ARG A 197 -3.53 1.52 -24.50
N ARG A 198 -4.40 2.51 -24.37
CA ARG A 198 -5.24 2.93 -25.50
C ARG A 198 -4.37 3.47 -26.63
N PRO A 199 -4.73 3.20 -27.85
CA PRO A 199 -4.00 3.71 -29.01
C PRO A 199 -3.94 5.23 -29.08
#